data_f747b02590304888789aefb1a25ecbcd
#
_entry.id   f747b02590304888789aefb1a25ecbcd
#
_cell.length_a   1.000
_cell.length_b   1.000
_cell.length_c   1.000
_cell.angle_alpha   90.00
_cell.angle_beta   90.00
_cell.angle_gamma   90.00
#
_symmetry.space_group_name_H-M   'P 1'
#
loop_
_entity.id
_entity.type
_entity.pdbx_description
1 polymer ?
#
loop_
_entity_poly.entity_id
_entity_poly.type
_entity_poly.pdbx_seq_one_letter_code
_entity_poly.pdbx_strand_id
1 'polypeptide(L)'
;MENLEKRYQEITEALAKEHEKVFALLDMDELRAAMEAIGNAEHIFVYAAGREGISLRGFAMRLAHLGKCVSWVFDDTTVGIQPGDLYITSEGSGEVGSFGYYLKKVKEAGGKVLTFTGNPDGRHVKEYADYTVFVRATAYLAERNDVVPTIQMMGNQYEQQLYMLCDVMIMLLVEEMGLTYGDLEKRHRNVE
;
A
#
# COMPACT_ATOMS: atom_id res chain seq x y z
N MET A 1 -17.52 -29.65 12.43
CA MET A 1 -16.24 -29.24 13.03
C MET A 1 -16.41 -29.30 14.55
N GLU A 2 -15.88 -30.32 15.15
CA GLU A 2 -16.08 -30.67 16.57
C GLU A 2 -15.32 -29.74 17.56
N ASN A 3 -14.73 -28.66 17.14
CA ASN A 3 -14.06 -27.70 18.02
C ASN A 3 -13.87 -26.32 17.33
N LEU A 4 -14.94 -25.77 16.76
CA LEU A 4 -14.90 -24.50 16.02
C LEU A 4 -14.37 -23.34 16.88
N GLU A 5 -14.85 -23.21 18.11
CA GLU A 5 -14.47 -22.10 19.00
C GLU A 5 -12.98 -22.12 19.31
N LYS A 6 -12.43 -23.28 19.71
CA LYS A 6 -11.01 -23.42 19.99
C LYS A 6 -10.17 -23.11 18.75
N ARG A 7 -10.58 -23.63 17.60
CA ARG A 7 -9.83 -23.41 16.35
C ARG A 7 -9.88 -21.95 15.89
N TYR A 8 -11.03 -21.30 16.07
CA TYR A 8 -11.18 -19.87 15.82
C TYR A 8 -10.22 -19.05 16.70
N GLN A 9 -10.16 -19.32 18.00
CA GLN A 9 -9.25 -18.64 18.92
C GLN A 9 -7.78 -18.86 18.53
N GLU A 10 -7.36 -20.09 18.26
CA GLU A 10 -6.00 -20.40 17.82
C GLU A 10 -5.60 -19.62 16.57
N ILE A 11 -6.48 -19.54 15.57
CA ILE A 11 -6.23 -18.83 14.31
C ILE A 11 -6.14 -17.33 14.56
N THR A 12 -7.11 -16.73 15.26
CA THR A 12 -7.15 -15.28 15.48
C THR A 12 -5.98 -14.79 16.33
N GLU A 13 -5.56 -15.56 17.35
CA GLU A 13 -4.36 -15.26 18.13
C GLU A 13 -3.08 -15.34 17.29
N ALA A 14 -2.98 -16.35 16.41
CA ALA A 14 -1.83 -16.48 15.52
C ALA A 14 -1.74 -15.29 14.54
N LEU A 15 -2.86 -14.93 13.91
CA LEU A 15 -2.96 -13.76 13.01
C LEU A 15 -2.54 -12.46 13.71
N ALA A 16 -3.05 -12.21 14.90
CA ALA A 16 -2.71 -11.00 15.66
C ALA A 16 -1.20 -10.91 15.94
N LYS A 17 -0.59 -12.03 16.37
CA LYS A 17 0.86 -12.12 16.63
C LYS A 17 1.72 -11.97 15.37
N GLU A 18 1.24 -12.48 14.23
CA GLU A 18 1.92 -12.31 12.96
C GLU A 18 1.96 -10.83 12.55
N HIS A 19 0.82 -10.15 12.60
CA HIS A 19 0.71 -8.73 12.25
C HIS A 19 1.52 -7.83 13.19
N GLU A 20 1.51 -8.09 14.50
CA GLU A 20 2.35 -7.39 15.47
C GLU A 20 3.84 -7.46 15.09
N LYS A 21 4.32 -8.67 14.73
CA LYS A 21 5.71 -8.86 14.30
C LYS A 21 6.04 -8.10 13.02
N VAL A 22 5.13 -8.09 12.03
CA VAL A 22 5.37 -7.37 10.78
C VAL A 22 5.46 -5.87 11.04
N PHE A 23 4.57 -5.29 11.86
CA PHE A 23 4.65 -3.89 12.25
C PHE A 23 5.98 -3.55 12.96
N ALA A 24 6.44 -4.43 13.85
CA ALA A 24 7.70 -4.21 14.58
C ALA A 24 8.97 -4.21 13.69
N LEU A 25 8.87 -4.76 12.49
CA LEU A 25 9.97 -4.85 11.53
C LEU A 25 9.95 -3.77 10.43
N LEU A 26 8.97 -2.85 10.47
CA LEU A 26 8.88 -1.79 9.47
C LEU A 26 10.06 -0.82 9.59
N ASP A 27 10.67 -0.48 8.47
CA ASP A 27 11.71 0.53 8.41
C ASP A 27 11.11 1.94 8.48
N MET A 28 11.49 2.71 9.50
CA MET A 28 10.96 4.04 9.74
C MET A 28 11.48 5.09 8.75
N ASP A 29 12.64 4.89 8.15
CA ASP A 29 13.18 5.80 7.15
C ASP A 29 12.48 5.59 5.80
N GLU A 30 12.16 4.33 5.44
CA GLU A 30 11.32 4.02 4.29
C GLU A 30 9.90 4.61 4.46
N LEU A 31 9.32 4.45 5.64
CA LEU A 31 7.99 5.01 5.94
C LEU A 31 8.00 6.54 5.85
N ARG A 32 9.01 7.20 6.44
CA ARG A 32 9.15 8.67 6.39
C ARG A 32 9.27 9.16 4.95
N ALA A 33 10.14 8.56 4.15
CA ALA A 33 10.32 8.91 2.74
C ALA A 33 9.03 8.75 1.93
N ALA A 34 8.26 7.70 2.19
CA ALA A 34 6.96 7.48 1.56
C ALA A 34 5.94 8.55 1.96
N MET A 35 5.85 8.92 3.23
CA MET A 35 4.95 9.97 3.72
C MET A 35 5.32 11.34 3.16
N GLU A 36 6.60 11.69 3.12
CA GLU A 36 7.09 12.92 2.49
C GLU A 36 6.76 12.97 0.99
N ALA A 37 6.94 11.84 0.27
CA ALA A 37 6.59 11.75 -1.14
C ALA A 37 5.08 11.98 -1.36
N ILE A 38 4.22 11.40 -0.52
CA ILE A 38 2.77 11.64 -0.53
C ILE A 38 2.45 13.10 -0.21
N GLY A 39 3.12 13.67 0.81
CA GLY A 39 2.94 15.06 1.22
C GLY A 39 3.23 16.04 0.08
N ASN A 40 4.30 15.83 -0.67
CA ASN A 40 4.81 16.72 -1.71
C ASN A 40 4.19 16.50 -3.10
N ALA A 41 3.46 15.40 -3.32
CA ALA A 41 2.87 15.10 -4.61
C ALA A 41 1.79 16.12 -5.02
N GLU A 42 1.84 16.60 -6.27
CA GLU A 42 0.81 17.46 -6.86
C GLU A 42 -0.45 16.65 -7.18
N HIS A 43 -0.28 15.46 -7.79
CA HIS A 43 -1.34 14.50 -8.02
C HIS A 43 -0.83 13.09 -7.68
N ILE A 44 -1.67 12.29 -7.09
CA ILE A 44 -1.37 10.91 -6.70
C ILE A 44 -2.18 9.96 -7.59
N PHE A 45 -1.47 9.11 -8.31
CA PHE A 45 -2.06 8.04 -9.12
C PHE A 45 -1.88 6.72 -8.38
N VAL A 46 -2.95 5.98 -8.20
CA VAL A 46 -2.92 4.73 -7.42
C VAL A 46 -3.39 3.56 -8.27
N TYR A 47 -2.63 2.47 -8.24
CA TYR A 47 -3.06 1.21 -8.82
C TYR A 47 -2.30 0.02 -8.22
N ALA A 48 -3.03 -1.05 -7.96
CA ALA A 48 -2.50 -2.39 -7.75
C ALA A 48 -3.54 -3.42 -8.21
N ALA A 49 -3.11 -4.65 -8.44
CA ALA A 49 -3.99 -5.73 -8.91
C ALA A 49 -4.56 -6.55 -7.75
N GLY A 50 -5.67 -7.24 -8.00
CA GLY A 50 -6.24 -8.22 -7.07
C GLY A 50 -6.56 -7.64 -5.69
N ARG A 51 -6.24 -8.40 -4.65
CA ARG A 51 -6.50 -8.00 -3.25
C ARG A 51 -5.60 -6.85 -2.77
N GLU A 52 -4.39 -6.73 -3.30
CA GLU A 52 -3.53 -5.55 -3.09
C GLU A 52 -4.23 -4.29 -3.62
N GLY A 53 -4.90 -4.39 -4.78
CA GLY A 53 -5.72 -3.31 -5.34
C GLY A 53 -6.90 -2.92 -4.46
N ILE A 54 -7.53 -3.88 -3.74
CA ILE A 54 -8.58 -3.59 -2.76
C ILE A 54 -8.01 -2.74 -1.61
N SER A 55 -6.84 -3.11 -1.10
CA SER A 55 -6.15 -2.37 -0.05
C SER A 55 -5.82 -0.94 -0.49
N LEU A 56 -5.22 -0.78 -1.67
CA LEU A 56 -4.85 0.53 -2.18
C LEU A 56 -6.05 1.39 -2.63
N ARG A 57 -7.20 0.79 -3.00
CA ARG A 57 -8.43 1.58 -3.22
C ARG A 57 -8.92 2.23 -1.93
N GLY A 58 -8.86 1.51 -0.80
CA GLY A 58 -9.13 2.08 0.52
C GLY A 58 -8.19 3.25 0.85
N PHE A 59 -6.91 3.07 0.59
CA PHE A 59 -5.90 4.11 0.78
C PHE A 59 -6.14 5.34 -0.10
N ALA A 60 -6.38 5.14 -1.41
CA ALA A 60 -6.68 6.23 -2.35
C ALA A 60 -7.88 7.06 -1.89
N MET A 61 -8.95 6.40 -1.44
CA MET A 61 -10.13 7.08 -0.89
C MET A 61 -9.77 7.93 0.34
N ARG A 62 -8.96 7.41 1.26
CA ARG A 62 -8.54 8.16 2.45
C ARG A 62 -7.61 9.33 2.11
N LEU A 63 -6.69 9.17 1.16
CA LEU A 63 -5.87 10.27 0.66
C LEU A 63 -6.73 11.41 0.06
N ALA A 64 -7.81 11.07 -0.67
CA ALA A 64 -8.77 12.06 -1.13
C ALA A 64 -9.50 12.76 0.03
N HIS A 65 -9.84 12.06 1.11
CA HIS A 65 -10.41 12.68 2.32
C HIS A 65 -9.41 13.60 3.04
N LEU A 66 -8.11 13.35 2.93
CA LEU A 66 -7.08 14.31 3.41
C LEU A 66 -7.01 15.59 2.54
N GLY A 67 -7.65 15.59 1.37
CA GLY A 67 -7.66 16.72 0.43
C GLY A 67 -6.59 16.62 -0.65
N LYS A 68 -5.95 15.45 -0.81
CA LYS A 68 -5.04 15.20 -1.93
C LYS A 68 -5.80 15.02 -3.23
N CYS A 69 -5.21 15.46 -4.34
CA CYS A 69 -5.68 15.12 -5.68
C CYS A 69 -5.30 13.67 -5.96
N VAL A 70 -6.28 12.78 -6.14
CA VAL A 70 -6.05 11.32 -6.27
C VAL A 70 -6.84 10.77 -7.43
N SER A 71 -6.22 9.93 -8.26
CA SER A 71 -6.86 9.15 -9.32
C SER A 71 -6.55 7.67 -9.18
N TRP A 72 -7.55 6.83 -9.39
CA TRP A 72 -7.33 5.41 -9.67
C TRP A 72 -7.04 5.23 -11.16
N VAL A 73 -5.91 4.64 -11.52
CA VAL A 73 -5.31 4.69 -12.89
C VAL A 73 -6.24 4.23 -14.01
N PHE A 74 -7.16 3.29 -13.74
CA PHE A 74 -8.09 2.78 -14.75
C PHE A 74 -9.52 3.31 -14.62
N ASP A 75 -9.72 4.41 -13.89
CA ASP A 75 -10.98 5.14 -13.96
C ASP A 75 -10.98 6.03 -15.22
N ASP A 76 -12.08 6.07 -15.96
CA ASP A 76 -12.18 6.76 -17.25
C ASP A 76 -11.88 8.27 -17.18
N THR A 77 -11.96 8.85 -15.99
CA THR A 77 -11.66 10.26 -15.73
C THR A 77 -10.19 10.51 -15.35
N THR A 78 -9.34 9.48 -15.36
CA THR A 78 -7.93 9.61 -15.00
C THR A 78 -7.18 10.41 -16.09
N VAL A 79 -6.47 11.44 -15.66
CA VAL A 79 -5.62 12.28 -16.52
C VAL A 79 -4.23 11.67 -16.72
N GLY A 80 -3.42 12.24 -17.61
CA GLY A 80 -2.03 11.81 -17.83
C GLY A 80 -1.10 12.24 -16.70
N ILE A 81 -0.15 11.38 -16.36
CA ILE A 81 0.91 11.64 -15.37
C ILE A 81 1.87 12.72 -15.88
N GLN A 82 2.30 13.60 -14.99
CA GLN A 82 3.21 14.71 -15.26
C GLN A 82 4.40 14.69 -14.27
N PRO A 83 5.50 15.43 -14.54
CA PRO A 83 6.52 15.68 -13.52
C PRO A 83 5.92 16.36 -12.29
N GLY A 84 6.29 15.88 -11.09
CA GLY A 84 5.68 16.33 -9.82
C GLY A 84 4.62 15.36 -9.26
N ASP A 85 4.13 14.45 -10.10
CA ASP A 85 3.14 13.45 -9.71
C ASP A 85 3.78 12.20 -9.07
N LEU A 86 3.01 11.54 -8.20
CA LEU A 86 3.37 10.32 -7.53
C LEU A 86 2.46 9.16 -7.97
N TYR A 87 3.06 8.10 -8.46
CA TYR A 87 2.38 6.84 -8.71
C TYR A 87 2.61 5.89 -7.53
N ILE A 88 1.53 5.49 -6.86
CA ILE A 88 1.57 4.55 -5.74
C ILE A 88 1.08 3.18 -6.22
N THR A 89 1.89 2.16 -5.98
CA THR A 89 1.55 0.78 -6.31
C THR A 89 1.90 -0.19 -5.19
N SER A 90 1.39 -1.40 -5.32
CA SER A 90 1.80 -2.55 -4.52
C SER A 90 2.06 -3.74 -5.43
N GLU A 91 3.21 -4.34 -5.25
CA GLU A 91 3.60 -5.60 -5.87
C GLU A 91 4.28 -6.49 -4.83
N GLY A 92 3.51 -7.40 -4.22
CA GLY A 92 4.03 -8.29 -3.19
C GLY A 92 5.25 -9.10 -3.63
N SER A 93 5.26 -9.61 -4.86
CA SER A 93 6.42 -10.32 -5.45
C SER A 93 7.44 -9.40 -6.11
N GLY A 94 7.06 -8.19 -6.51
CA GLY A 94 7.88 -7.25 -7.28
C GLY A 94 8.12 -7.66 -8.75
N GLU A 95 7.31 -8.60 -9.29
CA GLU A 95 7.54 -9.20 -10.62
C GLU A 95 6.27 -9.45 -11.44
N VAL A 96 5.15 -8.80 -11.14
CA VAL A 96 3.90 -8.98 -11.88
C VAL A 96 4.02 -8.42 -13.31
N GLY A 97 3.96 -9.27 -14.31
CA GLY A 97 4.38 -8.99 -15.69
C GLY A 97 3.81 -7.72 -16.33
N SER A 98 2.55 -7.37 -16.06
CA SER A 98 1.91 -6.16 -16.61
C SER A 98 2.42 -4.86 -15.97
N PHE A 99 2.89 -4.90 -14.73
CA PHE A 99 3.33 -3.72 -13.99
C PHE A 99 4.58 -3.07 -14.58
N GLY A 100 5.54 -3.86 -15.07
CA GLY A 100 6.73 -3.32 -15.72
C GLY A 100 6.42 -2.36 -16.86
N TYR A 101 5.34 -2.62 -17.63
CA TYR A 101 4.89 -1.70 -18.65
C TYR A 101 4.34 -0.39 -18.07
N TYR A 102 3.50 -0.45 -17.04
CA TYR A 102 2.91 0.74 -16.44
C TYR A 102 3.97 1.60 -15.75
N LEU A 103 4.84 0.98 -14.95
CA LEU A 103 5.92 1.67 -14.25
C LEU A 103 6.89 2.37 -15.21
N LYS A 104 7.25 1.70 -16.31
CA LYS A 104 8.02 2.30 -17.38
C LYS A 104 7.34 3.56 -17.93
N LYS A 105 6.02 3.50 -18.20
CA LYS A 105 5.26 4.66 -18.70
C LYS A 105 5.21 5.81 -17.70
N VAL A 106 5.09 5.53 -16.40
CA VAL A 106 5.19 6.53 -15.34
C VAL A 106 6.54 7.24 -15.38
N LYS A 107 7.63 6.49 -15.46
CA LYS A 107 8.99 7.05 -15.53
C LYS A 107 9.23 7.85 -16.82
N GLU A 108 8.75 7.38 -17.97
CA GLU A 108 8.80 8.12 -19.24
C GLU A 108 8.05 9.46 -19.17
N ALA A 109 6.96 9.54 -18.39
CA ALA A 109 6.19 10.75 -18.17
C ALA A 109 6.80 11.71 -17.12
N GLY A 110 7.87 11.30 -16.44
CA GLY A 110 8.54 12.09 -15.40
C GLY A 110 7.95 11.94 -13.99
N GLY A 111 6.97 11.05 -13.79
CA GLY A 111 6.40 10.75 -12.49
C GLY A 111 7.37 10.00 -11.57
N LYS A 112 7.12 10.08 -10.27
CA LYS A 112 7.80 9.29 -9.23
C LYS A 112 6.98 8.06 -8.87
N VAL A 113 7.66 7.01 -8.43
CA VAL A 113 7.04 5.72 -8.07
C VAL A 113 7.29 5.40 -6.62
N LEU A 114 6.21 5.21 -5.84
CA LEU A 114 6.22 4.61 -4.50
C LEU A 114 5.67 3.19 -4.62
N THR A 115 6.47 2.20 -4.20
CA THR A 115 6.08 0.79 -4.23
C THR A 115 6.04 0.21 -2.82
N PHE A 116 4.88 -0.31 -2.41
CA PHE A 116 4.79 -1.26 -1.30
C PHE A 116 5.13 -2.65 -1.83
N THR A 117 5.98 -3.38 -1.13
CA THR A 117 6.40 -4.71 -1.60
C THR A 117 6.73 -5.68 -0.47
N GLY A 118 6.50 -6.96 -0.70
CA GLY A 118 7.02 -8.06 0.11
C GLY A 118 8.40 -8.55 -0.38
N ASN A 119 8.90 -7.97 -1.51
CA ASN A 119 10.16 -8.36 -2.13
C ASN A 119 10.90 -7.14 -2.74
N PRO A 120 11.71 -6.42 -1.95
CA PRO A 120 12.46 -5.27 -2.44
C PRO A 120 13.51 -5.63 -3.50
N ASP A 121 13.85 -6.92 -3.61
CA ASP A 121 14.75 -7.44 -4.65
C ASP A 121 14.06 -7.73 -5.97
N GLY A 122 12.75 -7.61 -6.04
CA GLY A 122 11.97 -7.79 -7.25
C GLY A 122 12.41 -6.86 -8.37
N ARG A 123 12.39 -7.37 -9.61
CA ARG A 123 12.91 -6.64 -10.78
C ARG A 123 12.26 -5.27 -10.95
N HIS A 124 10.94 -5.18 -10.82
CA HIS A 124 10.23 -3.91 -11.01
C HIS A 124 10.55 -2.90 -9.92
N VAL A 125 10.73 -3.34 -8.67
CA VAL A 125 11.12 -2.48 -7.56
C VAL A 125 12.49 -1.88 -7.82
N LYS A 126 13.49 -2.71 -8.16
CA LYS A 126 14.86 -2.26 -8.45
C LYS A 126 14.96 -1.33 -9.67
N GLU A 127 14.11 -1.56 -10.68
CA GLU A 127 14.20 -0.82 -11.93
C GLU A 127 13.45 0.52 -11.89
N TYR A 128 12.30 0.59 -11.16
CA TYR A 128 11.39 1.71 -11.30
C TYR A 128 11.06 2.45 -10.01
N ALA A 129 11.18 1.83 -8.81
CA ALA A 129 10.80 2.48 -7.57
C ALA A 129 11.76 3.63 -7.21
N ASP A 130 11.20 4.82 -6.97
CA ASP A 130 11.92 5.94 -6.36
C ASP A 130 11.85 5.84 -4.83
N TYR A 131 10.74 5.29 -4.32
CA TYR A 131 10.49 5.04 -2.91
C TYR A 131 9.97 3.63 -2.74
N THR A 132 10.49 2.92 -1.73
CA THR A 132 10.08 1.55 -1.42
C THR A 132 9.67 1.47 0.04
N VAL A 133 8.56 0.78 0.31
CA VAL A 133 8.19 0.37 1.66
C VAL A 133 8.18 -1.15 1.69
N PHE A 134 9.19 -1.73 2.35
CA PHE A 134 9.29 -3.17 2.50
C PHE A 134 8.39 -3.66 3.64
N VAL A 135 7.27 -4.25 3.28
CA VAL A 135 6.36 -4.92 4.20
C VAL A 135 6.85 -6.34 4.44
N ARG A 136 7.49 -6.60 5.59
CA ARG A 136 8.13 -7.88 5.92
C ARG A 136 7.11 -8.99 6.24
N ALA A 137 6.12 -9.13 5.39
CA ALA A 137 5.09 -10.16 5.42
C ALA A 137 5.25 -11.12 4.25
N THR A 138 4.82 -12.37 4.43
CA THR A 138 4.82 -13.37 3.36
C THR A 138 3.83 -12.95 2.27
N ALA A 139 4.35 -12.67 1.07
CA ALA A 139 3.59 -12.33 -0.13
C ALA A 139 3.48 -13.54 -1.07
N TYR A 140 2.46 -13.52 -1.93
CA TYR A 140 2.28 -14.55 -2.95
C TYR A 140 3.42 -14.51 -3.98
N LEU A 141 3.98 -15.67 -4.31
CA LEU A 141 5.12 -15.84 -5.23
C LEU A 141 6.42 -15.11 -4.81
N ALA A 142 6.54 -14.69 -3.56
CA ALA A 142 7.79 -14.16 -3.02
C ALA A 142 8.38 -15.17 -2.02
N GLU A 143 9.42 -15.88 -2.42
CA GLU A 143 10.16 -16.80 -1.54
C GLU A 143 11.27 -16.05 -0.82
N ARG A 144 11.03 -15.70 0.45
CA ARG A 144 11.98 -14.95 1.29
C ARG A 144 12.07 -15.55 2.69
N ASN A 145 13.25 -15.44 3.30
CA ASN A 145 13.53 -15.91 4.66
C ASN A 145 13.67 -14.77 5.69
N ASP A 146 13.59 -13.50 5.24
CA ASP A 146 13.69 -12.30 6.05
C ASP A 146 12.32 -11.61 6.29
N VAL A 147 11.24 -12.35 6.08
CA VAL A 147 9.87 -11.95 6.35
C VAL A 147 9.26 -12.79 7.49
N VAL A 148 8.19 -12.29 8.10
CA VAL A 148 7.46 -13.04 9.14
C VAL A 148 6.77 -14.24 8.52
N PRO A 149 7.06 -15.46 9.01
CA PRO A 149 6.36 -16.67 8.53
C PRO A 149 4.89 -16.62 8.94
N THR A 150 4.03 -17.27 8.15
CA THR A 150 2.58 -17.21 8.34
C THR A 150 1.91 -18.57 8.26
N ILE A 151 0.79 -18.73 8.99
CA ILE A 151 -0.14 -19.84 8.81
C ILE A 151 -1.15 -19.57 7.68
N GLN A 152 -1.14 -18.36 7.13
CA GLN A 152 -2.09 -17.94 6.12
C GLN A 152 -1.64 -18.39 4.72
N MET A 153 -2.58 -18.46 3.80
CA MET A 153 -2.33 -18.91 2.43
C MET A 153 -2.30 -17.74 1.44
N MET A 154 -1.71 -17.94 0.28
CA MET A 154 -1.86 -17.10 -0.92
C MET A 154 -1.46 -15.62 -0.74
N GLY A 155 -0.53 -15.30 0.17
CA GLY A 155 -0.10 -13.94 0.42
C GLY A 155 -1.07 -13.10 1.28
N ASN A 156 -2.07 -13.73 1.89
CA ASN A 156 -3.06 -13.04 2.72
C ASN A 156 -2.42 -12.15 3.80
N GLN A 157 -1.32 -12.60 4.42
CA GLN A 157 -0.62 -11.83 5.46
C GLN A 157 -0.13 -10.49 4.91
N TYR A 158 0.50 -10.49 3.73
CA TYR A 158 0.98 -9.27 3.09
C TYR A 158 -0.17 -8.32 2.73
N GLU A 159 -1.23 -8.84 2.11
CA GLU A 159 -2.37 -8.04 1.66
C GLU A 159 -3.15 -7.40 2.81
N GLN A 160 -3.32 -8.13 3.92
CA GLN A 160 -3.93 -7.62 5.16
C GLN A 160 -3.02 -6.57 5.82
N GLN A 161 -1.72 -6.85 5.90
CA GLN A 161 -0.75 -5.93 6.48
C GLN A 161 -0.67 -4.63 5.67
N LEU A 162 -0.72 -4.70 4.35
CA LEU A 162 -0.77 -3.55 3.47
C LEU A 162 -1.97 -2.64 3.80
N TYR A 163 -3.16 -3.23 3.97
CA TYR A 163 -4.36 -2.47 4.32
C TYR A 163 -4.20 -1.74 5.65
N MET A 164 -3.76 -2.46 6.69
CA MET A 164 -3.55 -1.89 8.02
C MET A 164 -2.45 -0.83 8.02
N LEU A 165 -1.35 -1.05 7.30
CA LEU A 165 -0.27 -0.08 7.18
C LEU A 165 -0.75 1.21 6.51
N CYS A 166 -1.54 1.11 5.45
CA CYS A 166 -2.16 2.25 4.79
C CYS A 166 -3.03 3.06 5.76
N ASP A 167 -3.83 2.41 6.62
CA ASP A 167 -4.62 3.09 7.63
C ASP A 167 -3.74 3.79 8.69
N VAL A 168 -2.66 3.14 9.13
CA VAL A 168 -1.67 3.78 10.03
C VAL A 168 -1.05 5.02 9.37
N MET A 169 -0.65 4.93 8.11
CA MET A 169 -0.11 6.08 7.37
C MET A 169 -1.12 7.23 7.26
N ILE A 170 -2.40 6.93 7.04
CA ILE A 170 -3.45 7.96 7.06
C ILE A 170 -3.56 8.64 8.42
N MET A 171 -3.52 7.88 9.51
CA MET A 171 -3.56 8.46 10.86
C MET A 171 -2.38 9.40 11.10
N LEU A 172 -1.16 8.99 10.73
CA LEU A 172 0.04 9.81 10.84
C LEU A 172 -0.04 11.07 9.96
N LEU A 173 -0.53 10.96 8.73
CA LEU A 173 -0.74 12.11 7.84
C LEU A 173 -1.78 13.09 8.39
N VAL A 174 -2.86 12.60 9.01
CA VAL A 174 -3.84 13.46 9.70
C VAL A 174 -3.18 14.31 10.78
N GLU A 175 -2.33 13.70 11.61
CA GLU A 175 -1.57 14.39 12.66
C GLU A 175 -0.58 15.40 12.08
N GLU A 176 0.21 15.01 11.09
CA GLU A 176 1.21 15.86 10.44
C GLU A 176 0.59 17.06 9.73
N MET A 177 -0.56 16.88 9.08
CA MET A 177 -1.29 17.92 8.38
C MET A 177 -2.15 18.78 9.32
N GLY A 178 -2.24 18.46 10.60
CA GLY A 178 -3.07 19.16 11.59
C GLY A 178 -4.57 19.09 11.27
N LEU A 179 -5.03 18.01 10.63
CA LEU A 179 -6.43 17.81 10.27
C LEU A 179 -7.23 17.23 11.43
N THR A 180 -8.53 17.52 11.41
CA THR A 180 -9.49 16.94 12.35
C THR A 180 -10.38 15.91 11.66
N TYR A 181 -11.07 15.07 12.42
CA TYR A 181 -12.09 14.17 11.89
C TYR A 181 -13.13 14.92 11.06
N GLY A 182 -13.58 16.08 11.53
CA GLY A 182 -14.54 16.92 10.82
C GLY A 182 -14.03 17.45 9.46
N ASP A 183 -12.72 17.59 9.27
CA ASP A 183 -12.16 17.98 7.98
C ASP A 183 -12.21 16.83 6.96
N LEU A 184 -12.02 15.61 7.42
CA LEU A 184 -12.17 14.42 6.60
C LEU A 184 -13.65 14.18 6.26
N GLU A 185 -14.56 14.33 7.24
CA GLU A 185 -16.00 14.17 7.06
C GLU A 185 -16.57 15.13 6.01
N LYS A 186 -16.14 16.40 6.00
CA LYS A 186 -16.55 17.37 4.98
C LYS A 186 -16.19 16.96 3.55
N ARG A 187 -15.14 16.15 3.38
CA ARG A 187 -14.69 15.66 2.08
C ARG A 187 -15.22 14.26 1.74
N HIS A 188 -15.94 13.64 2.67
CA HIS A 188 -16.68 12.41 2.37
C HIS A 188 -17.80 12.70 1.38
N ARG A 189 -18.00 11.80 0.40
CA ARG A 189 -19.06 12.02 -0.60
C ARG A 189 -20.42 12.07 0.08
N ASN A 190 -21.29 12.92 -0.46
CA ASN A 190 -22.59 13.23 0.11
C ASN A 190 -23.78 12.79 -0.81
N VAL A 191 -23.53 11.83 -1.68
CA VAL A 191 -24.51 11.31 -2.66
C VAL A 191 -24.83 9.82 -2.45
N GLU A 192 -24.68 9.32 -1.24
CA GLU A 192 -25.04 7.98 -0.81
C GLU A 192 -26.16 8.01 0.25
#